data_60edec6b49b5b6541d0410d1591cff38
#
_entry.id   60edec6b49b5b6541d0410d1591cff38
#
_cell.length_a   1.000
_cell.length_b   1.000
_cell.length_c   1.000
_cell.angle_alpha   90.00
_cell.angle_beta   90.00
_cell.angle_gamma   90.00
#
_symmetry.space_group_name_H-M   'P 1'
#
loop_
_entity.id
_entity.type
_entity.pdbx_description
1 polymer ?
#
loop_
_entity_poly.entity_id
_entity_poly.type
_entity_poly.pdbx_seq_one_letter_code
_entity_poly.pdbx_strand_id
1 'polypeptide(L)'
;LHIATSSKEDGNKFWDAFPVEAVLCTTLSFSRILLAGEWLLLDTTLALQELLWLSKLVYSYLSYFVTVLIRSQTWSWQLTHPNGEPLPGLETFTEGRGFYNNESEMIAQLKEDVAAGEKVAGRKPTSLVLGALGRCGSGAVDLLEKIGCSEVKKWDLAETKERPGPYDEIIESDIFVNCIYLSQPIPPFVSLESLKNPNRKLSVVCDVSCDTTNPHNPIPIYNINTTFDKPTVPVEVEGDGPRLSVISIDHLPSSLPRESSEAFSSALLPSLLALKDRSSTPVWQGAEKLFQEKVATLPGGVPKVEV
;
A
#
# COMPACT_ATOMS: atom_id res chain seq x y z
N LEU A 1 0.84 -14.76 -27.00
CA LEU A 1 1.99 -14.23 -26.27
C LEU A 1 3.27 -14.66 -26.99
N HIS A 2 3.83 -13.81 -27.84
CA HIS A 2 5.19 -14.02 -28.34
C HIS A 2 6.14 -13.56 -27.22
N ILE A 3 6.74 -14.50 -26.51
CA ILE A 3 7.96 -14.22 -25.75
C ILE A 3 9.06 -14.13 -26.82
N ALA A 4 9.35 -12.91 -27.26
CA ALA A 4 10.53 -12.66 -28.06
C ALA A 4 11.74 -12.88 -27.14
N THR A 5 12.49 -13.95 -27.35
CA THR A 5 13.84 -14.07 -26.83
C THR A 5 14.71 -13.09 -27.61
N SER A 6 14.81 -11.86 -27.15
CA SER A 6 15.75 -10.89 -27.69
C SER A 6 17.16 -11.20 -27.21
N SER A 7 18.14 -11.01 -28.09
CA SER A 7 19.55 -11.14 -27.79
C SER A 7 19.98 -10.22 -26.63
N LYS A 8 21.00 -10.61 -25.88
CA LYS A 8 21.50 -9.95 -24.66
C LYS A 8 21.83 -8.46 -24.77
N GLU A 9 21.79 -7.87 -25.94
CA GLU A 9 22.14 -6.44 -26.14
C GLU A 9 20.94 -5.49 -26.02
N ASP A 10 19.69 -5.98 -26.14
CA ASP A 10 18.49 -5.14 -26.06
C ASP A 10 17.73 -5.21 -24.71
N GLY A 11 18.24 -5.98 -23.75
CA GLY A 11 17.55 -6.30 -22.49
C GLY A 11 17.21 -5.09 -21.61
N ASN A 12 18.04 -4.06 -21.61
CA ASN A 12 17.82 -2.89 -20.76
C ASN A 12 16.75 -1.93 -21.29
N LYS A 13 16.59 -1.81 -22.61
CA LYS A 13 15.62 -0.87 -23.22
C LYS A 13 14.17 -1.36 -23.14
N PHE A 14 13.95 -2.66 -22.98
CA PHE A 14 12.60 -3.23 -22.92
C PHE A 14 11.90 -2.93 -21.60
N TRP A 15 12.64 -2.92 -20.50
CA TRP A 15 12.08 -2.67 -19.16
C TRP A 15 11.82 -1.18 -18.89
N ASP A 16 12.56 -0.29 -19.56
CA ASP A 16 12.35 1.17 -19.47
C ASP A 16 11.06 1.62 -20.17
N ALA A 17 10.44 0.76 -21.00
CA ALA A 17 9.26 1.09 -21.80
C ALA A 17 7.93 0.65 -21.17
N PHE A 18 7.93 -0.14 -20.11
CA PHE A 18 6.71 -0.59 -19.45
C PHE A 18 6.56 0.07 -18.07
N PRO A 19 5.53 0.89 -17.87
CA PRO A 19 5.15 1.33 -16.52
C PRO A 19 4.86 0.09 -15.65
N VAL A 20 5.28 0.11 -14.42
CA VAL A 20 5.05 -0.97 -13.42
C VAL A 20 3.56 -1.33 -13.33
N GLU A 21 2.67 -0.37 -13.58
CA GLU A 21 1.22 -0.55 -13.74
C GLU A 21 0.85 -1.60 -14.82
N ALA A 22 1.62 -1.69 -15.91
CA ALA A 22 1.35 -2.67 -16.96
C ALA A 22 1.60 -4.11 -16.50
N VAL A 23 2.55 -4.32 -15.59
CA VAL A 23 2.85 -5.65 -15.04
C VAL A 23 1.79 -6.04 -14.00
N LEU A 24 1.35 -5.11 -13.16
CA LEU A 24 0.29 -5.33 -12.16
C LEU A 24 -1.11 -5.44 -12.81
N CYS A 25 -1.44 -4.57 -13.77
CA CYS A 25 -2.67 -4.69 -14.56
C CYS A 25 -2.71 -5.97 -15.39
N THR A 26 -1.57 -6.44 -15.90
CA THR A 26 -1.53 -7.72 -16.62
C THR A 26 -1.87 -8.88 -15.70
N THR A 27 -1.42 -8.84 -14.45
CA THR A 27 -1.73 -9.89 -13.45
C THR A 27 -3.22 -9.89 -13.07
N LEU A 28 -3.83 -8.71 -12.92
CA LEU A 28 -5.28 -8.58 -12.62
C LEU A 28 -6.16 -8.86 -13.86
N SER A 29 -5.68 -8.55 -15.06
CA SER A 29 -6.39 -8.85 -16.32
C SER A 29 -6.32 -10.34 -16.69
N PHE A 30 -5.29 -11.08 -16.26
CA PHE A 30 -5.19 -12.52 -16.47
C PHE A 30 -6.30 -13.30 -15.75
N SER A 31 -6.78 -12.82 -14.60
CA SER A 31 -7.95 -13.44 -13.93
C SER A 31 -9.24 -13.32 -14.77
N ARG A 32 -9.35 -12.36 -15.68
CA ARG A 32 -10.48 -12.21 -16.61
C ARG A 32 -10.33 -13.03 -17.90
N ILE A 33 -9.12 -13.33 -18.32
CA ILE A 33 -8.84 -14.14 -19.52
C ILE A 33 -9.07 -15.64 -19.24
N LEU A 34 -9.01 -16.08 -18.00
CA LEU A 34 -9.30 -17.46 -17.56
C LEU A 34 -10.75 -17.89 -17.83
N LEU A 35 -11.67 -16.97 -18.02
CA LEU A 35 -13.07 -17.29 -18.38
C LEU A 35 -13.26 -17.63 -19.87
N ALA A 36 -12.21 -17.51 -20.70
CA ALA A 36 -12.29 -17.71 -22.15
C ALA A 36 -11.76 -19.07 -22.66
N GLY A 37 -11.36 -20.00 -21.80
CA GLY A 37 -11.37 -21.45 -22.15
C GLY A 37 -10.13 -22.04 -22.80
N GLU A 38 -8.89 -21.58 -22.56
CA GLU A 38 -7.68 -22.24 -23.06
C GLU A 38 -6.87 -22.94 -21.94
N TRP A 39 -6.70 -24.24 -22.10
CA TRP A 39 -6.15 -25.21 -21.13
C TRP A 39 -4.64 -25.08 -20.82
N LEU A 40 -3.90 -24.30 -21.58
CA LEU A 40 -2.45 -24.09 -21.34
C LEU A 40 -2.14 -23.17 -20.15
N LEU A 41 -3.17 -22.58 -19.52
CA LEU A 41 -3.06 -21.57 -18.47
C LEU A 41 -3.15 -22.14 -17.05
N LEU A 42 -3.50 -23.41 -16.86
CA LEU A 42 -3.67 -24.00 -15.52
C LEU A 42 -2.38 -24.06 -14.71
N ASP A 43 -1.26 -24.43 -15.33
CA ASP A 43 0.06 -24.44 -14.66
C ASP A 43 0.58 -23.02 -14.37
N THR A 44 0.22 -22.06 -15.24
CA THR A 44 0.56 -20.65 -15.01
C THR A 44 -0.32 -19.99 -13.95
N THR A 45 -1.53 -20.46 -13.73
CA THR A 45 -2.45 -19.90 -12.71
C THR A 45 -2.03 -20.28 -11.30
N LEU A 46 -1.51 -21.49 -11.09
CA LEU A 46 -0.91 -21.91 -9.82
C LEU A 46 0.31 -21.04 -9.49
N ALA A 47 1.19 -20.84 -10.48
CA ALA A 47 2.33 -19.93 -10.34
C ALA A 47 1.88 -18.50 -10.09
N LEU A 48 0.80 -18.04 -10.73
CA LEU A 48 0.26 -16.69 -10.55
C LEU A 48 -0.42 -16.48 -9.19
N GLN A 49 -1.06 -17.49 -8.61
CA GLN A 49 -1.62 -17.38 -7.26
C GLN A 49 -0.56 -17.32 -6.17
N GLU A 50 0.53 -18.09 -6.32
CA GLU A 50 1.69 -17.96 -5.43
C GLU A 50 2.43 -16.65 -5.70
N LEU A 51 2.52 -16.20 -6.94
CA LEU A 51 3.00 -14.87 -7.30
C LEU A 51 2.14 -13.80 -6.66
N LEU A 52 0.81 -13.97 -6.60
CA LEU A 52 -0.11 -13.08 -5.91
C LEU A 52 0.06 -13.17 -4.37
N TRP A 53 0.32 -14.35 -3.83
CA TRP A 53 0.60 -14.49 -2.40
C TRP A 53 1.98 -13.94 -2.04
N LEU A 54 2.99 -14.22 -2.85
CA LEU A 54 4.33 -13.63 -2.75
C LEU A 54 4.31 -12.14 -3.08
N SER A 55 3.49 -11.68 -4.03
CA SER A 55 3.30 -10.26 -4.28
C SER A 55 2.68 -9.57 -3.08
N LYS A 56 1.69 -10.16 -2.41
CA LYS A 56 1.19 -9.65 -1.12
C LYS A 56 2.28 -9.64 -0.05
N LEU A 57 3.21 -10.61 -0.06
CA LEU A 57 4.35 -10.69 0.84
C LEU A 57 5.37 -9.57 0.56
N VAL A 58 5.68 -9.32 -0.69
CA VAL A 58 6.63 -8.28 -1.14
C VAL A 58 5.96 -6.93 -1.21
N TYR A 59 4.70 -6.88 -1.65
CA TYR A 59 3.86 -5.69 -1.61
C TYR A 59 3.77 -5.14 -0.19
N SER A 60 3.69 -6.01 0.78
CA SER A 60 3.77 -5.59 2.17
C SER A 60 5.13 -4.99 2.52
N TYR A 61 6.26 -5.54 2.12
CA TYR A 61 7.60 -5.03 2.49
C TYR A 61 7.90 -3.65 1.89
N LEU A 62 7.43 -3.34 0.71
CA LEU A 62 7.71 -2.10 -0.04
C LEU A 62 6.60 -1.06 0.04
N SER A 63 5.38 -1.44 0.38
CA SER A 63 4.35 -0.50 0.85
C SER A 63 4.85 0.35 2.03
N TYR A 64 5.90 -0.11 2.68
CA TYR A 64 6.59 0.52 3.79
C TYR A 64 7.07 1.93 3.49
N PHE A 65 7.91 2.06 2.49
CA PHE A 65 8.63 3.30 2.23
C PHE A 65 7.73 4.36 1.62
N VAL A 66 6.81 3.95 0.79
CA VAL A 66 6.03 4.88 -0.01
C VAL A 66 4.81 5.43 0.70
N THR A 67 4.29 4.65 1.64
CA THR A 67 3.13 5.09 2.43
C THR A 67 3.40 6.38 3.21
N VAL A 68 4.61 6.61 3.66
CA VAL A 68 4.98 7.81 4.43
C VAL A 68 5.28 9.00 3.54
N LEU A 69 5.63 8.79 2.29
CA LEU A 69 5.94 9.82 1.33
C LEU A 69 4.86 10.89 1.25
N ILE A 70 3.68 10.51 0.81
CA ILE A 70 2.59 11.44 0.56
C ILE A 70 2.05 12.08 1.85
N ARG A 71 2.23 11.44 3.02
CA ARG A 71 1.71 11.93 4.31
C ARG A 71 2.47 13.09 4.87
N SER A 72 3.78 12.96 4.93
CA SER A 72 4.64 14.03 5.44
C SER A 72 4.59 15.23 4.49
N GLN A 73 4.52 14.97 3.19
CA GLN A 73 4.25 15.99 2.18
C GLN A 73 2.87 16.62 2.40
N THR A 74 1.81 15.82 2.62
CA THR A 74 0.46 16.35 2.87
C THR A 74 0.42 17.19 4.12
N TRP A 75 1.01 16.73 5.24
CA TRP A 75 1.09 17.48 6.48
C TRP A 75 1.79 18.83 6.27
N SER A 76 2.96 18.82 5.66
CA SER A 76 3.74 20.03 5.36
C SER A 76 3.01 20.94 4.36
N TRP A 77 2.44 20.36 3.31
CA TRP A 77 1.71 21.08 2.28
C TRP A 77 0.52 21.85 2.86
N GLN A 78 -0.27 21.21 3.70
CA GLN A 78 -1.42 21.85 4.35
C GLN A 78 -1.03 23.04 5.22
N LEU A 79 0.14 22.99 5.86
CA LEU A 79 0.67 24.09 6.68
C LEU A 79 1.22 25.24 5.84
N THR A 80 1.93 24.92 4.77
CA THR A 80 2.56 25.91 3.88
C THR A 80 1.59 26.52 2.87
N HIS A 81 0.43 25.87 2.62
CA HIS A 81 -0.63 26.31 1.70
C HIS A 81 -1.98 26.45 2.43
N PRO A 82 -2.13 27.49 3.28
CA PRO A 82 -3.31 27.66 4.15
C PRO A 82 -4.61 27.92 3.38
N ASN A 83 -4.54 28.34 2.12
CA ASN A 83 -5.71 28.66 1.29
C ASN A 83 -6.50 27.44 0.81
N GLY A 84 -6.13 26.22 1.20
CA GLY A 84 -6.87 25.03 0.87
C GLY A 84 -6.42 24.33 -0.44
N GLU A 85 -5.27 24.71 -0.97
CA GLU A 85 -4.70 24.07 -2.16
C GLU A 85 -4.50 22.56 -1.91
N PRO A 86 -4.97 21.68 -2.82
CA PRO A 86 -4.74 20.24 -2.69
C PRO A 86 -3.26 19.92 -2.89
N LEU A 87 -2.79 18.82 -2.30
CA LEU A 87 -1.46 18.31 -2.59
C LEU A 87 -1.38 17.96 -4.09
N PRO A 88 -0.38 18.49 -4.83
CA PRO A 88 -0.20 18.14 -6.24
C PRO A 88 0.21 16.68 -6.43
N GLY A 89 0.10 16.19 -7.64
CA GLY A 89 0.53 14.84 -8.02
C GLY A 89 2.03 14.61 -7.83
N LEU A 90 2.40 13.34 -7.72
CA LEU A 90 3.78 12.91 -7.49
C LEU A 90 4.77 13.41 -8.55
N GLU A 91 4.31 13.62 -9.77
CA GLU A 91 5.11 14.20 -10.88
C GLU A 91 5.72 15.54 -10.52
N THR A 92 5.01 16.37 -9.72
CA THR A 92 5.50 17.70 -9.27
C THR A 92 6.77 17.58 -8.42
N PHE A 93 6.89 16.52 -7.63
CA PHE A 93 8.02 16.30 -6.73
C PHE A 93 9.14 15.45 -7.36
N THR A 94 8.92 14.92 -8.55
CA THR A 94 9.81 13.97 -9.22
C THR A 94 10.22 14.41 -10.63
N GLU A 95 10.25 15.71 -10.88
CA GLU A 95 10.64 16.30 -12.18
C GLU A 95 9.84 15.73 -13.37
N GLY A 96 8.54 15.46 -13.15
CA GLY A 96 7.65 14.92 -14.17
C GLY A 96 7.68 13.39 -14.34
N ARG A 97 8.50 12.66 -13.58
CA ARG A 97 8.63 11.20 -13.69
C ARG A 97 7.47 10.40 -13.10
N GLY A 98 6.83 10.94 -12.06
CA GLY A 98 5.80 10.22 -11.29
C GLY A 98 6.34 9.10 -10.36
N PHE A 99 7.67 8.98 -10.21
CA PHE A 99 8.33 8.04 -9.30
C PHE A 99 9.71 8.57 -8.90
N TYR A 100 10.27 8.07 -7.78
CA TYR A 100 11.64 8.38 -7.34
C TYR A 100 12.64 7.38 -7.92
N ASN A 101 13.84 7.86 -8.28
CA ASN A 101 14.89 7.00 -8.82
C ASN A 101 15.44 6.01 -7.76
N ASN A 102 15.39 6.41 -6.48
CA ASN A 102 15.85 5.59 -5.36
C ASN A 102 15.33 6.11 -4.02
N GLU A 103 15.45 5.26 -2.98
CA GLU A 103 15.05 5.57 -1.61
C GLU A 103 15.72 6.84 -1.07
N SER A 104 17.00 7.06 -1.37
CA SER A 104 17.75 8.21 -0.84
C SER A 104 17.22 9.54 -1.38
N GLU A 105 16.87 9.60 -2.67
CA GLU A 105 16.22 10.77 -3.29
C GLU A 105 14.88 11.06 -2.59
N MET A 106 14.07 10.04 -2.40
CA MET A 106 12.78 10.15 -1.71
C MET A 106 12.95 10.66 -0.27
N ILE A 107 13.84 10.06 0.52
CA ILE A 107 14.06 10.47 1.92
C ILE A 107 14.58 11.91 1.99
N ALA A 108 15.44 12.34 1.08
CA ALA A 108 15.93 13.71 1.04
C ALA A 108 14.78 14.71 0.83
N GLN A 109 13.93 14.47 -0.15
CA GLN A 109 12.74 15.29 -0.41
C GLN A 109 11.80 15.35 0.81
N LEU A 110 11.51 14.20 1.42
CA LEU A 110 10.63 14.14 2.60
C LEU A 110 11.17 14.89 3.80
N LYS A 111 12.50 14.88 4.02
CA LYS A 111 13.13 15.66 5.08
C LYS A 111 13.00 17.16 4.84
N GLU A 112 13.12 17.61 3.60
CA GLU A 112 12.90 19.00 3.22
C GLU A 112 11.45 19.41 3.46
N ASP A 113 10.50 18.58 3.07
CA ASP A 113 9.07 18.81 3.29
C ASP A 113 8.73 18.90 4.78
N VAL A 114 9.21 17.93 5.59
CA VAL A 114 9.02 17.97 7.06
C VAL A 114 9.63 19.23 7.67
N ALA A 115 10.83 19.63 7.24
CA ALA A 115 11.48 20.84 7.73
C ALA A 115 10.71 22.13 7.35
N ALA A 116 10.10 22.14 6.16
CA ALA A 116 9.25 23.26 5.74
C ALA A 116 7.98 23.35 6.62
N GLY A 117 7.30 22.25 6.87
CA GLY A 117 6.16 22.19 7.79
C GLY A 117 6.52 22.54 9.23
N GLU A 118 7.68 22.07 9.72
CA GLU A 118 8.20 22.40 11.06
C GLU A 118 8.39 23.91 11.26
N LYS A 119 8.90 24.62 10.25
CA LYS A 119 9.06 26.07 10.31
C LYS A 119 7.73 26.80 10.52
N VAL A 120 6.65 26.31 9.93
CA VAL A 120 5.32 26.91 10.05
C VAL A 120 4.66 26.49 11.37
N ALA A 121 4.70 25.21 11.71
CA ALA A 121 4.06 24.69 12.92
C ALA A 121 4.82 24.98 14.23
N GLY A 122 6.11 25.35 14.15
CA GLY A 122 7.00 25.50 15.32
C GLY A 122 7.35 24.19 16.02
N ARG A 123 6.97 23.04 15.43
CA ARG A 123 7.22 21.70 15.94
C ARG A 123 7.23 20.64 14.82
N LYS A 124 7.84 19.53 15.07
CA LYS A 124 7.79 18.36 14.19
C LYS A 124 6.46 17.63 14.31
N PRO A 125 6.05 16.89 13.28
CA PRO A 125 4.83 16.08 13.33
C PRO A 125 4.97 14.90 14.30
N THR A 126 3.86 14.52 14.89
CA THR A 126 3.67 13.26 15.62
C THR A 126 2.89 12.28 14.77
N SER A 127 3.10 11.00 14.95
CA SER A 127 2.41 9.98 14.17
C SER A 127 2.01 8.78 15.02
N LEU A 128 0.94 8.09 14.59
CA LEU A 128 0.53 6.81 15.11
C LEU A 128 0.44 5.80 13.95
N VAL A 129 1.10 4.67 14.11
CA VAL A 129 1.05 3.55 13.16
C VAL A 129 0.32 2.39 13.82
N LEU A 130 -0.79 1.97 13.22
CA LEU A 130 -1.56 0.80 13.66
C LEU A 130 -1.25 -0.40 12.78
N GLY A 131 -0.90 -1.54 13.39
CA GLY A 131 -0.28 -2.68 12.74
C GLY A 131 1.24 -2.55 12.65
N ALA A 132 1.85 -1.81 13.59
CA ALA A 132 3.26 -1.42 13.60
C ALA A 132 4.26 -2.59 13.64
N LEU A 133 3.85 -3.74 14.18
CA LEU A 133 4.68 -4.95 14.25
C LEU A 133 4.57 -5.80 12.97
N GLY A 134 3.59 -5.51 12.13
CA GLY A 134 3.41 -6.14 10.84
C GLY A 134 4.45 -5.66 9.82
N ARG A 135 4.50 -6.35 8.68
CA ARG A 135 5.42 -5.98 7.59
C ARG A 135 5.19 -4.56 7.10
N CYS A 136 3.98 -4.18 6.76
CA CYS A 136 3.67 -2.81 6.34
C CYS A 136 3.98 -1.81 7.45
N GLY A 137 3.48 -2.01 8.64
CA GLY A 137 3.62 -1.06 9.73
C GLY A 137 5.06 -0.83 10.15
N SER A 138 5.90 -1.88 10.26
CA SER A 138 7.30 -1.70 10.67
C SER A 138 8.08 -0.79 9.71
N GLY A 139 7.80 -0.88 8.41
CA GLY A 139 8.43 0.04 7.47
C GLY A 139 7.86 1.45 7.54
N ALA A 140 6.54 1.61 7.71
CA ALA A 140 5.97 2.92 7.95
C ALA A 140 6.62 3.59 9.17
N VAL A 141 6.86 2.84 10.24
CA VAL A 141 7.61 3.31 11.42
C VAL A 141 9.03 3.73 11.05
N ASP A 142 9.79 2.85 10.41
CA ASP A 142 11.19 3.11 10.02
C ASP A 142 11.32 4.41 9.21
N LEU A 143 10.46 4.60 8.23
CA LEU A 143 10.53 5.81 7.42
C LEU A 143 10.09 7.07 8.18
N LEU A 144 9.03 7.02 9.01
CA LEU A 144 8.63 8.16 9.85
C LEU A 144 9.75 8.59 10.80
N GLU A 145 10.49 7.64 11.36
CA GLU A 145 11.68 7.93 12.18
C GLU A 145 12.82 8.53 11.34
N LYS A 146 13.11 7.97 10.16
CA LYS A 146 14.15 8.47 9.24
C LYS A 146 13.92 9.89 8.76
N ILE A 147 12.67 10.28 8.51
CA ILE A 147 12.33 11.64 8.05
C ILE A 147 12.20 12.65 9.19
N GLY A 148 12.25 12.20 10.44
CA GLY A 148 12.36 13.05 11.61
C GLY A 148 11.03 13.43 12.28
N CYS A 149 10.00 12.59 12.25
CA CYS A 149 8.86 12.73 13.14
C CYS A 149 9.31 12.75 14.60
N SER A 150 8.72 13.61 15.43
CA SER A 150 9.14 13.78 16.84
C SER A 150 8.75 12.60 17.71
N GLU A 151 7.63 11.96 17.40
CA GLU A 151 7.09 10.80 18.07
C GLU A 151 6.41 9.89 17.06
N VAL A 152 6.69 8.58 17.12
CA VAL A 152 6.01 7.55 16.34
C VAL A 152 5.42 6.53 17.30
N LYS A 153 4.12 6.64 17.59
CA LYS A 153 3.38 5.68 18.40
C LYS A 153 3.18 4.39 17.61
N LYS A 154 3.65 3.28 18.17
CA LYS A 154 3.65 1.95 17.52
C LYS A 154 2.57 1.10 18.16
N TRP A 155 1.43 0.97 17.49
CA TRP A 155 0.29 0.21 17.99
C TRP A 155 0.06 -1.05 17.16
N ASP A 156 -0.39 -2.10 17.85
CA ASP A 156 -0.79 -3.37 17.25
C ASP A 156 -1.97 -3.98 18.02
N LEU A 157 -2.12 -5.30 17.98
CA LEU A 157 -3.21 -6.01 18.62
C LEU A 157 -3.24 -5.81 20.15
N ALA A 158 -2.09 -5.59 20.77
CA ALA A 158 -2.02 -5.38 22.24
C ALA A 158 -2.84 -4.15 22.66
N GLU A 159 -2.59 -3.00 22.02
CA GLU A 159 -3.24 -1.74 22.33
C GLU A 159 -4.73 -1.74 21.96
N THR A 160 -5.08 -2.38 20.83
CA THR A 160 -6.46 -2.42 20.35
C THR A 160 -7.36 -3.43 21.07
N LYS A 161 -6.78 -4.42 21.78
CA LYS A 161 -7.53 -5.37 22.61
C LYS A 161 -8.01 -4.79 23.93
N GLU A 162 -7.29 -3.82 24.49
CA GLU A 162 -7.60 -3.28 25.80
C GLU A 162 -8.91 -2.50 25.83
N ARG A 163 -9.27 -1.87 24.73
CA ARG A 163 -10.50 -1.09 24.59
C ARG A 163 -10.96 -1.00 23.14
N PRO A 164 -12.27 -0.87 22.89
CA PRO A 164 -12.77 -0.63 21.55
C PRO A 164 -12.44 0.81 21.09
N GLY A 165 -12.36 1.00 19.74
CA GLY A 165 -12.33 2.33 19.14
C GLY A 165 -13.63 3.13 19.32
N PRO A 166 -13.69 4.39 18.94
CA PRO A 166 -12.59 5.21 18.37
C PRO A 166 -11.48 5.53 19.37
N TYR A 167 -10.27 5.84 18.86
CA TYR A 167 -9.10 6.07 19.70
C TYR A 167 -8.68 7.54 19.69
N ASP A 168 -8.66 8.17 20.87
CA ASP A 168 -8.24 9.57 21.03
C ASP A 168 -6.77 9.76 20.66
N GLU A 169 -5.92 8.78 20.89
CA GLU A 169 -4.48 8.85 20.54
C GLU A 169 -4.24 8.99 19.01
N ILE A 170 -5.17 8.49 18.19
CA ILE A 170 -5.16 8.74 16.74
C ILE A 170 -5.48 10.20 16.47
N ILE A 171 -6.54 10.71 17.12
CA ILE A 171 -7.02 12.08 16.94
C ILE A 171 -5.98 13.13 17.40
N GLU A 172 -5.22 12.81 18.44
CA GLU A 172 -4.17 13.67 18.99
C GLU A 172 -2.82 13.59 18.26
N SER A 173 -2.66 12.67 17.31
CA SER A 173 -1.49 12.58 16.43
C SER A 173 -1.74 13.38 15.14
N ASP A 174 -0.71 13.98 14.54
CA ASP A 174 -0.83 14.72 13.28
C ASP A 174 -1.09 13.79 12.11
N ILE A 175 -0.46 12.61 12.12
CA ILE A 175 -0.47 11.63 11.04
C ILE A 175 -0.91 10.29 11.60
N PHE A 176 -1.93 9.69 11.00
CA PHE A 176 -2.37 8.33 11.30
C PHE A 176 -2.10 7.40 10.12
N VAL A 177 -1.58 6.22 10.45
CA VAL A 177 -1.28 5.17 9.48
C VAL A 177 -2.02 3.90 9.85
N ASN A 178 -2.91 3.45 8.98
CA ASN A 178 -3.53 2.14 9.11
C ASN A 178 -2.85 1.10 8.22
N CYS A 179 -2.31 0.06 8.84
CA CYS A 179 -1.76 -1.12 8.15
C CYS A 179 -2.52 -2.39 8.50
N ILE A 180 -3.75 -2.26 9.02
CA ILE A 180 -4.59 -3.40 9.42
C ILE A 180 -5.73 -3.56 8.44
N TYR A 181 -5.88 -4.78 7.94
CA TYR A 181 -7.05 -5.25 7.20
C TYR A 181 -7.94 -6.07 8.14
N LEU A 182 -9.25 -5.75 8.17
CA LEU A 182 -10.20 -6.45 9.04
C LEU A 182 -11.04 -7.44 8.24
N SER A 183 -11.15 -8.66 8.77
CA SER A 183 -12.05 -9.71 8.30
C SER A 183 -13.29 -9.89 9.17
N GLN A 184 -13.36 -9.19 10.30
CA GLN A 184 -14.46 -9.24 11.26
C GLN A 184 -14.87 -7.82 11.65
N PRO A 185 -16.15 -7.56 11.95
CA PRO A 185 -16.61 -6.25 12.38
C PRO A 185 -16.07 -5.93 13.78
N ILE A 186 -15.44 -4.76 13.90
CA ILE A 186 -15.05 -4.16 15.18
C ILE A 186 -15.48 -2.68 15.16
N PRO A 187 -15.58 -2.01 16.31
CA PRO A 187 -15.79 -0.57 16.35
C PRO A 187 -14.71 0.16 15.55
N PRO A 188 -15.06 1.24 14.80
CA PRO A 188 -14.13 1.96 13.96
C PRO A 188 -12.98 2.56 14.78
N PHE A 189 -11.78 2.63 14.18
CA PHE A 189 -10.63 3.30 14.79
C PHE A 189 -10.82 4.82 14.81
N VAL A 190 -11.46 5.35 13.78
CA VAL A 190 -11.81 6.77 13.60
C VAL A 190 -13.21 6.86 12.99
N SER A 191 -14.02 7.77 13.48
CA SER A 191 -15.35 8.08 12.93
C SER A 191 -15.50 9.58 12.73
N LEU A 192 -16.48 10.01 11.92
CA LEU A 192 -16.76 11.44 11.73
C LEU A 192 -17.11 12.12 13.07
N GLU A 193 -17.74 11.41 14.00
CA GLU A 193 -18.05 11.94 15.32
C GLU A 193 -16.81 12.12 16.17
N SER A 194 -15.88 11.12 16.20
CA SER A 194 -14.63 11.24 16.95
C SER A 194 -13.74 12.37 16.42
N LEU A 195 -13.83 12.72 15.14
CA LEU A 195 -13.08 13.81 14.53
C LEU A 195 -13.51 15.21 15.02
N LYS A 196 -14.68 15.34 15.64
CA LYS A 196 -15.15 16.63 16.23
C LYS A 196 -14.48 16.96 17.56
N ASN A 197 -13.60 16.09 18.07
CA ASN A 197 -12.86 16.33 19.29
C ASN A 197 -12.07 17.66 19.18
N PRO A 198 -12.26 18.62 20.13
CA PRO A 198 -11.60 19.92 20.09
C PRO A 198 -10.08 19.85 20.21
N ASN A 199 -9.54 18.74 20.73
CA ASN A 199 -8.10 18.52 20.84
C ASN A 199 -7.50 17.87 19.57
N ARG A 200 -8.27 17.76 18.49
CA ARG A 200 -7.83 17.11 17.25
C ARG A 200 -6.63 17.84 16.64
N LYS A 201 -5.55 17.07 16.46
CA LYS A 201 -4.37 17.45 15.68
C LYS A 201 -4.33 16.72 14.34
N LEU A 202 -5.10 15.61 14.23
CA LEU A 202 -5.11 14.75 13.05
C LEU A 202 -5.45 15.56 11.80
N SER A 203 -4.49 15.60 10.89
CA SER A 203 -4.60 16.29 9.60
C SER A 203 -4.40 15.35 8.42
N VAL A 204 -3.77 14.19 8.64
CA VAL A 204 -3.50 13.22 7.57
C VAL A 204 -3.80 11.80 8.06
N VAL A 205 -4.66 11.12 7.31
CA VAL A 205 -4.87 9.67 7.44
C VAL A 205 -4.31 9.00 6.20
N CYS A 206 -3.53 7.97 6.39
CA CYS A 206 -3.24 7.08 5.29
C CYS A 206 -3.72 5.66 5.60
N ASP A 207 -4.63 5.22 4.79
CA ASP A 207 -5.12 3.85 4.84
C ASP A 207 -4.40 2.99 3.81
N VAL A 208 -3.46 2.17 4.29
CA VAL A 208 -2.69 1.24 3.44
C VAL A 208 -3.56 0.06 3.00
N SER A 209 -4.59 -0.28 3.77
CA SER A 209 -5.51 -1.34 3.41
C SER A 209 -6.38 -0.98 2.20
N CYS A 210 -6.63 0.30 1.97
CA CYS A 210 -7.36 0.87 0.82
C CYS A 210 -8.72 0.20 0.54
N ASP A 211 -9.33 -0.38 1.56
CA ASP A 211 -10.49 -1.24 1.38
C ASP A 211 -11.81 -0.48 1.61
N THR A 212 -12.09 0.44 0.70
CA THR A 212 -13.29 1.27 0.73
C THR A 212 -14.60 0.49 0.57
N THR A 213 -14.52 -0.74 0.05
CA THR A 213 -15.70 -1.60 -0.19
C THR A 213 -15.91 -2.64 0.90
N ASN A 214 -14.96 -2.78 1.83
CA ASN A 214 -15.07 -3.72 2.94
C ASN A 214 -16.14 -3.25 3.95
N PRO A 215 -17.16 -4.06 4.24
CA PRO A 215 -18.14 -3.73 5.26
C PRO A 215 -17.54 -3.61 6.68
N HIS A 216 -16.32 -4.05 6.85
CA HIS A 216 -15.58 -4.00 8.11
C HIS A 216 -14.49 -2.92 8.11
N ASN A 217 -14.53 -1.96 7.17
CA ASN A 217 -13.57 -0.85 7.12
C ASN A 217 -13.52 -0.11 8.46
N PRO A 218 -12.36 -0.08 9.14
CA PRO A 218 -12.24 0.57 10.45
C PRO A 218 -12.12 2.10 10.37
N ILE A 219 -12.06 2.66 9.15
CA ILE A 219 -11.89 4.10 8.88
C ILE A 219 -13.00 4.58 7.94
N PRO A 220 -14.29 4.55 8.35
CA PRO A 220 -15.42 4.85 7.47
C PRO A 220 -15.61 6.37 7.28
N ILE A 221 -14.53 7.12 7.02
CA ILE A 221 -14.54 8.57 6.83
C ILE A 221 -14.28 8.98 5.39
N TYR A 222 -14.02 8.01 4.52
CA TYR A 222 -13.80 8.19 3.08
C TYR A 222 -14.36 6.98 2.32
N ASN A 223 -14.58 7.11 1.01
CA ASN A 223 -15.22 6.08 0.19
C ASN A 223 -14.63 5.91 -1.22
N ILE A 224 -13.51 6.57 -1.51
CA ILE A 224 -12.82 6.49 -2.81
C ILE A 224 -11.33 6.24 -2.60
N ASN A 225 -10.73 5.44 -3.50
CA ASN A 225 -9.27 5.33 -3.57
C ASN A 225 -8.68 6.56 -4.24
N THR A 226 -7.48 6.93 -3.83
CA THR A 226 -6.71 8.02 -4.43
C THR A 226 -5.64 7.46 -5.37
N THR A 227 -5.02 8.32 -6.17
CA THR A 227 -4.00 7.97 -7.16
C THR A 227 -2.79 8.89 -7.03
N PHE A 228 -1.66 8.61 -7.67
CA PHE A 228 -0.48 9.46 -7.55
C PHE A 228 -0.65 10.85 -8.18
N ASP A 229 -1.54 11.02 -9.14
CA ASP A 229 -1.89 12.32 -9.73
C ASP A 229 -2.86 13.12 -8.85
N LYS A 230 -3.67 12.43 -8.02
CA LYS A 230 -4.60 12.99 -7.03
C LYS A 230 -4.44 12.27 -5.71
N PRO A 231 -3.34 12.55 -4.96
CA PRO A 231 -2.92 11.71 -3.86
C PRO A 231 -3.78 11.81 -2.60
N THR A 232 -4.64 12.83 -2.51
CA THR A 232 -5.45 13.08 -1.32
C THR A 232 -6.92 13.32 -1.65
N VAL A 233 -7.79 12.90 -0.74
CA VAL A 233 -9.19 13.29 -0.69
C VAL A 233 -9.46 14.05 0.60
N PRO A 234 -10.07 15.25 0.56
CA PRO A 234 -10.42 16.00 1.76
C PRO A 234 -11.57 15.32 2.50
N VAL A 235 -11.55 15.43 3.82
CA VAL A 235 -12.66 15.02 4.70
C VAL A 235 -13.17 16.28 5.41
N GLU A 236 -14.43 16.58 5.16
CA GLU A 236 -15.10 17.69 5.84
C GLU A 236 -15.39 17.31 7.29
N VAL A 237 -14.84 18.08 8.21
CA VAL A 237 -15.03 17.90 9.65
C VAL A 237 -15.54 19.19 10.26
N GLU A 238 -16.63 19.12 10.99
CA GLU A 238 -17.19 20.26 11.73
C GLU A 238 -16.23 20.69 12.86
N GLY A 239 -15.99 21.99 13.02
CA GLY A 239 -15.16 22.60 14.09
C GLY A 239 -13.89 23.23 13.58
N ASP A 240 -13.08 23.77 14.51
CA ASP A 240 -11.90 24.60 14.25
C ASP A 240 -10.57 23.79 14.12
N GLY A 241 -10.65 22.46 13.97
CA GLY A 241 -9.46 21.62 13.84
C GLY A 241 -8.73 21.80 12.49
N PRO A 242 -7.51 21.23 12.36
CA PRO A 242 -6.77 21.29 11.10
C PRO A 242 -7.54 20.62 9.95
N ARG A 243 -7.27 21.03 8.71
CA ARG A 243 -7.80 20.33 7.53
C ARG A 243 -7.42 18.87 7.59
N LEU A 244 -8.34 17.98 7.20
CA LEU A 244 -8.09 16.55 7.18
C LEU A 244 -8.10 16.04 5.74
N SER A 245 -7.10 15.27 5.40
CA SER A 245 -7.01 14.56 4.12
C SER A 245 -6.73 13.08 4.32
N VAL A 246 -7.35 12.25 3.48
CA VAL A 246 -7.08 10.80 3.43
C VAL A 246 -6.29 10.48 2.18
N ILE A 247 -5.33 9.57 2.35
CA ILE A 247 -4.54 8.95 1.31
C ILE A 247 -4.91 7.46 1.29
N SER A 248 -5.32 6.97 0.13
CA SER A 248 -5.77 5.59 -0.08
C SER A 248 -5.35 5.11 -1.46
N ILE A 249 -4.02 5.00 -1.68
CA ILE A 249 -3.42 4.54 -2.94
C ILE A 249 -3.11 3.05 -2.80
N ASP A 250 -3.68 2.22 -3.66
CA ASP A 250 -3.55 0.76 -3.58
C ASP A 250 -2.24 0.20 -4.16
N HIS A 251 -1.47 1.00 -4.91
CA HIS A 251 -0.22 0.61 -5.57
C HIS A 251 0.98 1.46 -5.13
N LEU A 252 1.07 1.79 -3.86
CA LEU A 252 2.13 2.63 -3.27
C LEU A 252 3.57 2.23 -3.66
N PRO A 253 3.96 0.95 -3.78
CA PRO A 253 5.31 0.56 -4.20
C PRO A 253 5.75 1.09 -5.56
N SER A 254 4.83 1.49 -6.42
CA SER A 254 5.12 2.05 -7.76
C SER A 254 5.87 3.39 -7.71
N SER A 255 5.90 4.07 -6.57
CA SER A 255 6.70 5.29 -6.42
C SER A 255 8.20 5.03 -6.22
N LEU A 256 8.60 3.79 -5.92
CA LEU A 256 9.99 3.30 -5.88
C LEU A 256 10.13 2.02 -6.73
N PRO A 257 9.98 2.10 -8.04
CA PRO A 257 9.80 0.93 -8.89
C PRO A 257 11.04 0.01 -8.93
N ARG A 258 12.24 0.56 -8.83
CA ARG A 258 13.47 -0.22 -8.85
C ARG A 258 13.61 -1.07 -7.59
N GLU A 259 13.59 -0.46 -6.42
CA GLU A 259 13.69 -1.15 -5.13
C GLU A 259 12.55 -2.15 -4.96
N SER A 260 11.36 -1.78 -5.41
CA SER A 260 10.19 -2.65 -5.41
C SER A 260 10.40 -3.91 -6.26
N SER A 261 10.91 -3.75 -7.46
CA SER A 261 11.17 -4.85 -8.38
C SER A 261 12.33 -5.73 -7.90
N GLU A 262 13.40 -5.14 -7.37
CA GLU A 262 14.54 -5.88 -6.82
C GLU A 262 14.14 -6.73 -5.61
N ALA A 263 13.38 -6.16 -4.67
CA ALA A 263 12.91 -6.89 -3.50
C ALA A 263 11.91 -8.00 -3.89
N PHE A 264 10.98 -7.71 -4.81
CA PHE A 264 10.06 -8.71 -5.33
C PHE A 264 10.79 -9.88 -5.99
N SER A 265 11.71 -9.58 -6.90
CA SER A 265 12.48 -10.60 -7.62
C SER A 265 13.32 -11.46 -6.66
N SER A 266 13.95 -10.82 -5.68
CA SER A 266 14.76 -11.52 -4.66
C SER A 266 13.93 -12.45 -3.80
N ALA A 267 12.73 -12.03 -3.39
CA ALA A 267 11.83 -12.85 -2.58
C ALA A 267 11.18 -14.00 -3.37
N LEU A 268 10.90 -13.77 -4.67
CA LEU A 268 10.24 -14.75 -5.52
C LEU A 268 11.18 -15.82 -6.05
N LEU A 269 12.44 -15.47 -6.35
CA LEU A 269 13.40 -16.34 -7.02
C LEU A 269 13.56 -17.73 -6.34
N PRO A 270 13.68 -17.84 -5.01
CA PRO A 270 13.79 -19.17 -4.35
C PRO A 270 12.59 -20.07 -4.65
N SER A 271 11.37 -19.51 -4.63
CA SER A 271 10.14 -20.25 -4.94
C SER A 271 10.11 -20.66 -6.40
N LEU A 272 10.49 -19.80 -7.34
CA LEU A 272 10.56 -20.15 -8.76
C LEU A 272 11.57 -21.24 -9.05
N LEU A 273 12.73 -21.21 -8.41
CA LEU A 273 13.75 -22.28 -8.56
C LEU A 273 13.27 -23.64 -8.01
N ALA A 274 12.40 -23.62 -7.01
CA ALA A 274 11.80 -24.81 -6.42
C ALA A 274 10.58 -25.35 -7.22
N LEU A 275 10.13 -24.70 -8.28
CA LEU A 275 8.97 -25.10 -9.08
C LEU A 275 9.13 -26.49 -9.69
N LYS A 276 10.35 -26.88 -10.07
CA LYS A 276 10.65 -28.25 -10.58
C LYS A 276 10.34 -29.36 -9.56
N ASP A 277 10.38 -29.04 -8.28
CA ASP A 277 10.13 -29.93 -7.15
C ASP A 277 8.77 -29.60 -6.48
N ARG A 278 7.79 -29.07 -7.23
CA ARG A 278 6.51 -28.55 -6.73
C ARG A 278 5.74 -29.54 -5.86
N SER A 279 5.78 -30.83 -6.18
CA SER A 279 5.06 -31.86 -5.45
C SER A 279 5.59 -32.10 -4.02
N SER A 280 6.82 -31.67 -3.71
CA SER A 280 7.46 -31.81 -2.41
C SER A 280 7.73 -30.45 -1.71
N THR A 281 7.54 -29.35 -2.41
CA THR A 281 7.82 -28.01 -1.89
C THR A 281 6.57 -27.42 -1.23
N PRO A 282 6.59 -27.08 0.07
CA PRO A 282 5.40 -26.64 0.81
C PRO A 282 4.66 -25.45 0.20
N VAL A 283 5.39 -24.48 -0.36
CA VAL A 283 4.79 -23.29 -0.99
C VAL A 283 3.92 -23.68 -2.18
N TRP A 284 4.40 -24.58 -3.05
CA TRP A 284 3.66 -25.03 -4.22
C TRP A 284 2.53 -25.99 -3.88
N GLN A 285 2.72 -26.84 -2.86
CA GLN A 285 1.63 -27.68 -2.32
C GLN A 285 0.48 -26.83 -1.76
N GLY A 286 0.83 -25.75 -1.04
CA GLY A 286 -0.15 -24.79 -0.51
C GLY A 286 -0.94 -24.08 -1.62
N ALA A 287 -0.25 -23.64 -2.67
CA ALA A 287 -0.85 -23.02 -3.84
C ALA A 287 -1.80 -23.95 -4.57
N GLU A 288 -1.37 -25.18 -4.84
CA GLU A 288 -2.20 -26.19 -5.48
C GLU A 288 -3.46 -26.52 -4.67
N LYS A 289 -3.31 -26.70 -3.36
CA LYS A 289 -4.45 -26.94 -2.46
C LYS A 289 -5.46 -25.78 -2.53
N LEU A 290 -5.00 -24.56 -2.39
CA LEU A 290 -5.87 -23.38 -2.46
C LEU A 290 -6.56 -23.25 -3.82
N PHE A 291 -5.85 -23.54 -4.90
CA PHE A 291 -6.40 -23.55 -6.25
C PHE A 291 -7.54 -24.57 -6.35
N GLN A 292 -7.35 -25.81 -5.92
CA GLN A 292 -8.35 -26.84 -5.96
C GLN A 292 -9.59 -26.51 -5.11
N GLU A 293 -9.37 -25.92 -3.93
CA GLU A 293 -10.47 -25.41 -3.08
C GLU A 293 -11.30 -24.35 -3.80
N LYS A 294 -10.67 -23.41 -4.50
CA LYS A 294 -11.37 -22.35 -5.24
C LYS A 294 -12.08 -22.87 -6.49
N VAL A 295 -11.44 -23.76 -7.22
CA VAL A 295 -12.05 -24.44 -8.40
C VAL A 295 -13.30 -25.20 -8.01
N ALA A 296 -13.28 -25.87 -6.85
CA ALA A 296 -14.45 -26.62 -6.36
C ALA A 296 -15.69 -25.72 -6.08
N THR A 297 -15.49 -24.41 -5.93
CA THR A 297 -16.61 -23.44 -5.72
C THR A 297 -17.23 -22.93 -7.02
N LEU A 298 -16.67 -23.26 -8.19
CA LEU A 298 -17.17 -22.79 -9.47
C LEU A 298 -18.51 -23.49 -9.85
N PRO A 299 -19.50 -22.73 -10.38
CA PRO A 299 -20.72 -23.33 -10.86
C PRO A 299 -20.47 -24.31 -12.02
N GLY A 300 -20.91 -25.56 -11.85
CA GLY A 300 -20.82 -26.59 -12.91
C GLY A 300 -19.57 -27.46 -12.87
N GLY A 301 -18.65 -27.23 -11.95
CA GLY A 301 -17.41 -27.99 -11.82
C GLY A 301 -16.50 -27.87 -13.06
N VAL A 302 -15.18 -27.85 -12.85
CA VAL A 302 -14.23 -27.97 -13.98
C VAL A 302 -14.14 -29.44 -14.35
N PRO A 303 -14.20 -29.83 -15.65
CA PRO A 303 -13.99 -31.20 -16.07
C PRO A 303 -12.65 -31.73 -15.51
N LYS A 304 -12.65 -32.91 -14.92
CA LYS A 304 -11.40 -33.57 -14.49
C LYS A 304 -10.56 -33.81 -15.75
N VAL A 305 -9.40 -33.18 -15.82
CA VAL A 305 -8.38 -33.52 -16.80
C VAL A 305 -7.69 -34.76 -16.27
N GLU A 306 -7.88 -35.90 -16.94
CA GLU A 306 -7.03 -37.08 -16.75
C GLU A 306 -5.66 -36.70 -17.36
N VAL A 307 -4.61 -36.71 -16.52
CA VAL A 307 -3.21 -36.49 -16.90
C VAL A 307 -2.60 -37.84 -17.31
#